data_f687e865caf95a35ca309c0b718dc843
#
_entry.id   f687e865caf95a35ca309c0b718dc843
#
_cell.length_a   1.000
_cell.length_b   1.000
_cell.length_c   1.000
_cell.angle_alpha   90.00
_cell.angle_beta   90.00
_cell.angle_gamma   90.00
#
_symmetry.space_group_name_H-M   'P 1'
#
loop_
_entity.id
_entity.type
_entity.pdbx_description
1 polymer ?
#
loop_
_entity_poly.entity_id
_entity_poly.type
_entity_poly.pdbx_seq_one_letter_code
_entity_poly.pdbx_strand_id
1 'polypeptide(L)'
;MSYDPVREFIRAFNERDLDSFVEILDPEVELHSMKGLRKGKEAARLWATRPPGGVQQTIELDELHEDGTESGGGHAVALIRRVWHWEEDGSHASTDEMAWVFELRDHRVRSWRPCEDREAALRTMAPEWRVDDPMGS
;
A
#
# COMPACT_ATOMS: atom_id res chain seq x y z
N MET A 1 10.54 1.12 19.97
CA MET A 1 9.40 0.70 19.15
C MET A 1 9.58 1.23 17.74
N SER A 2 9.57 0.36 16.78
CA SER A 2 9.80 0.81 15.42
C SER A 2 8.48 1.29 14.79
N TYR A 3 8.58 2.36 14.05
CA TYR A 3 7.44 2.92 13.33
C TYR A 3 7.41 2.31 11.94
N ASP A 4 6.27 1.76 11.56
CA ASP A 4 6.12 1.09 10.28
C ASP A 4 5.05 1.81 9.46
N PRO A 5 5.45 2.69 8.54
CA PRO A 5 4.49 3.45 7.76
C PRO A 5 3.58 2.59 6.89
N VAL A 6 4.07 1.44 6.40
CA VAL A 6 3.24 0.58 5.56
C VAL A 6 2.10 -0.04 6.37
N ARG A 7 2.41 -0.55 7.56
CA ARG A 7 1.38 -1.15 8.42
C ARG A 7 0.39 -0.10 8.89
N GLU A 8 0.89 1.09 9.19
CA GLU A 8 0.03 2.18 9.61
C GLU A 8 -0.89 2.63 8.47
N PHE A 9 -0.36 2.67 7.25
CA PHE A 9 -1.15 2.99 6.07
C PHE A 9 -2.33 2.02 5.95
N ILE A 10 -2.04 0.73 6.07
CA ILE A 10 -3.06 -0.31 5.96
C ILE A 10 -4.06 -0.22 7.11
N ARG A 11 -3.58 -0.04 8.33
CA ARG A 11 -4.46 0.08 9.50
C ARG A 11 -5.41 1.25 9.36
N ALA A 12 -4.86 2.43 9.06
CA ALA A 12 -5.68 3.64 8.95
C ALA A 12 -6.68 3.52 7.82
N PHE A 13 -6.27 2.91 6.71
CA PHE A 13 -7.17 2.68 5.59
C PHE A 13 -8.34 1.79 6.00
N ASN A 14 -8.04 0.69 6.70
CA ASN A 14 -9.07 -0.26 7.13
C ASN A 14 -10.04 0.36 8.12
N GLU A 15 -9.53 1.15 9.05
CA GLU A 15 -10.34 1.75 10.09
C GLU A 15 -11.02 3.04 9.66
N ARG A 16 -10.72 3.49 8.46
CA ARG A 16 -11.19 4.76 7.92
C ARG A 16 -10.80 5.93 8.82
N ASP A 17 -9.62 5.78 9.43
CA ASP A 17 -9.03 6.82 10.27
C ASP A 17 -8.28 7.78 9.34
N LEU A 18 -9.04 8.68 8.74
CA LEU A 18 -8.50 9.55 7.70
C LEU A 18 -7.42 10.49 8.21
N ASP A 19 -7.52 10.93 9.46
CA ASP A 19 -6.50 11.81 10.01
C ASP A 19 -5.16 11.09 10.14
N SER A 20 -5.15 9.86 10.66
CA SER A 20 -3.93 9.07 10.73
C SER A 20 -3.42 8.69 9.36
N PHE A 21 -4.34 8.39 8.44
CA PHE A 21 -3.98 8.05 7.07
C PHE A 21 -3.21 9.20 6.41
N VAL A 22 -3.73 10.41 6.53
CA VAL A 22 -3.09 11.59 5.95
C VAL A 22 -1.75 11.87 6.61
N GLU A 23 -1.66 11.65 7.93
CA GLU A 23 -0.44 11.91 8.67
C GLU A 23 0.72 11.05 8.24
N ILE A 24 0.44 9.81 7.82
CA ILE A 24 1.49 8.89 7.37
C ILE A 24 1.99 9.19 5.97
N LEU A 25 1.34 10.10 5.26
CA LEU A 25 1.68 10.41 3.87
C LEU A 25 2.67 11.55 3.77
N ASP A 26 3.59 11.43 2.81
CA ASP A 26 4.48 12.52 2.46
C ASP A 26 3.65 13.65 1.84
N PRO A 27 4.00 14.93 2.06
CA PRO A 27 3.27 16.03 1.44
C PRO A 27 3.16 15.94 -0.08
N GLU A 28 4.12 15.26 -0.71
CA GLU A 28 4.14 15.08 -2.16
C GLU A 28 3.72 13.67 -2.58
N VAL A 29 2.94 13.02 -1.75
CA VAL A 29 2.54 11.64 -1.99
C VAL A 29 1.86 11.47 -3.35
N GLU A 30 2.12 10.31 -3.98
CA GLU A 30 1.49 9.94 -5.24
C GLU A 30 0.83 8.58 -5.08
N LEU A 31 -0.47 8.54 -5.31
CA LEU A 31 -1.21 7.27 -5.30
C LEU A 31 -1.58 6.92 -6.73
N HIS A 32 -1.03 5.83 -7.22
CA HIS A 32 -1.26 5.37 -8.59
C HIS A 32 -2.48 4.46 -8.63
N SER A 33 -3.65 5.04 -8.47
CA SER A 33 -4.88 4.26 -8.44
C SER A 33 -5.30 3.86 -9.85
N MET A 34 -6.21 2.90 -9.93
CA MET A 34 -6.71 2.43 -11.22
C MET A 34 -7.46 3.52 -11.98
N LYS A 35 -7.93 4.52 -11.27
CA LYS A 35 -8.65 5.65 -11.90
C LYS A 35 -7.73 6.81 -12.22
N GLY A 36 -6.41 6.63 -12.04
CA GLY A 36 -5.44 7.66 -12.35
C GLY A 36 -4.60 8.05 -11.17
N LEU A 37 -3.66 8.95 -11.42
CA LEU A 37 -2.72 9.41 -10.42
C LEU A 37 -3.37 10.45 -9.50
N ARG A 38 -3.24 10.22 -8.19
CA ARG A 38 -3.70 11.15 -7.17
C ARG A 38 -2.48 11.74 -6.48
N LYS A 39 -2.30 13.04 -6.56
CA LYS A 39 -1.15 13.71 -5.96
C LYS A 39 -1.57 14.55 -4.76
N GLY A 40 -0.78 14.43 -3.68
CA GLY A 40 -0.96 15.25 -2.50
C GLY A 40 -1.90 14.63 -1.47
N LYS A 41 -1.81 15.15 -0.25
CA LYS A 41 -2.54 14.57 0.88
C LYS A 41 -4.06 14.71 0.74
N GLU A 42 -4.52 15.82 0.19
CA GLU A 42 -5.94 16.04 0.06
C GLU A 42 -6.58 15.06 -0.94
N ALA A 43 -5.93 14.88 -2.08
CA ALA A 43 -6.40 13.92 -3.07
C ALA A 43 -6.36 12.50 -2.52
N ALA A 44 -5.32 12.18 -1.72
CA ALA A 44 -5.21 10.88 -1.09
C ALA A 44 -6.33 10.67 -0.07
N ARG A 45 -6.66 11.69 0.70
CA ARG A 45 -7.75 11.61 1.68
C ARG A 45 -9.07 11.32 0.97
N LEU A 46 -9.33 12.00 -0.14
CA LEU A 46 -10.54 11.74 -0.92
C LEU A 46 -10.56 10.32 -1.47
N TRP A 47 -9.42 9.84 -1.91
CA TRP A 47 -9.32 8.47 -2.41
C TRP A 47 -9.67 7.44 -1.33
N ALA A 48 -9.24 7.68 -0.10
CA ALA A 48 -9.48 6.75 1.01
C ALA A 48 -10.89 6.86 1.58
N THR A 49 -11.60 7.95 1.25
CA THR A 49 -12.96 8.15 1.72
C THR A 49 -13.89 7.20 0.98
N ARG A 50 -14.78 6.55 1.72
CA ARG A 50 -15.72 5.60 1.15
C ARG A 50 -17.15 6.08 1.31
N PRO A 51 -17.93 6.05 0.23
CA PRO A 51 -19.35 6.33 0.37
C PRO A 51 -20.03 5.20 1.12
N PRO A 52 -21.10 5.47 1.85
CA PRO A 52 -21.84 4.42 2.54
C PRO A 52 -22.54 3.51 1.54
N GLY A 53 -22.75 2.27 1.95
CA GLY A 53 -23.49 1.27 1.17
C GLY A 53 -22.62 0.50 0.20
N GLY A 54 -23.19 -0.54 -0.37
CA GLY A 54 -22.51 -1.37 -1.35
C GLY A 54 -21.52 -2.35 -0.73
N VAL A 55 -20.38 -2.48 -1.39
CA VAL A 55 -19.34 -3.42 -0.98
C VAL A 55 -18.18 -2.64 -0.38
N GLN A 56 -17.76 -3.04 0.81
CA GLN A 56 -16.63 -2.44 1.50
C GLN A 56 -15.44 -3.38 1.47
N GLN A 57 -14.23 -2.83 1.41
CA GLN A 57 -13.05 -3.67 1.39
C GLN A 57 -12.22 -3.50 2.66
N THR A 58 -11.61 -4.59 3.07
CA THR A 58 -10.64 -4.62 4.15
C THR A 58 -9.36 -5.22 3.59
N ILE A 59 -8.23 -4.68 3.98
CA ILE A 59 -6.94 -5.13 3.49
C ILE A 59 -6.28 -5.98 4.56
N GLU A 60 -5.92 -7.21 4.21
CA GLU A 60 -5.18 -8.10 5.09
C GLU A 60 -3.76 -8.22 4.58
N LEU A 61 -2.80 -8.03 5.46
CA LEU A 61 -1.38 -8.11 5.12
C LEU A 61 -0.90 -9.54 5.31
N ASP A 62 -0.48 -10.18 4.21
CA ASP A 62 0.08 -11.53 4.27
C ASP A 62 1.57 -11.51 4.55
N GLU A 63 2.32 -10.69 3.81
CA GLU A 63 3.77 -10.59 3.96
C GLU A 63 4.19 -9.16 3.66
N LEU A 64 5.25 -8.72 4.33
CA LEU A 64 5.81 -7.40 4.08
C LEU A 64 7.30 -7.56 3.80
N HIS A 65 7.73 -7.07 2.64
CA HIS A 65 9.13 -7.08 2.23
C HIS A 65 9.61 -5.63 2.16
N GLU A 66 10.70 -5.34 2.85
CA GLU A 66 11.23 -3.98 2.93
C GLU A 66 12.68 -3.93 2.50
N ASP A 67 13.07 -2.83 1.88
CA ASP A 67 14.43 -2.63 1.41
C ASP A 67 14.83 -1.18 1.64
N GLY A 68 15.88 -0.97 2.43
CA GLY A 68 16.40 0.36 2.70
C GLY A 68 15.54 1.21 3.59
N THR A 69 14.64 0.63 4.36
CA THR A 69 13.68 1.39 5.17
C THR A 69 14.26 1.86 6.51
N GLU A 70 15.42 1.38 6.90
CA GLU A 70 16.01 1.73 8.20
C GLU A 70 16.31 3.21 8.34
N SER A 71 16.60 3.87 7.23
CA SER A 71 16.91 5.30 7.23
C SER A 71 15.67 6.16 7.02
N GLY A 72 14.49 5.55 6.99
CA GLY A 72 13.25 6.28 6.78
C GLY A 72 12.83 6.38 5.32
N GLY A 73 13.67 5.93 4.40
CA GLY A 73 13.36 5.92 2.97
C GLY A 73 13.18 4.50 2.46
N GLY A 74 13.52 4.25 1.20
CA GLY A 74 13.53 2.93 0.62
C GLY A 74 12.20 2.51 0.05
N HIS A 75 12.07 1.20 -0.16
CA HIS A 75 10.90 0.60 -0.81
C HIS A 75 10.32 -0.51 0.03
N ALA A 76 9.04 -0.76 -0.14
CA ALA A 76 8.39 -1.87 0.53
C ALA A 76 7.35 -2.47 -0.41
N VAL A 77 7.21 -3.80 -0.36
CA VAL A 77 6.17 -4.50 -1.07
C VAL A 77 5.34 -5.25 -0.05
N ALA A 78 4.06 -4.92 0.01
CA ALA A 78 3.13 -5.60 0.90
C ALA A 78 2.30 -6.57 0.08
N LEU A 79 2.42 -7.86 0.39
CA LEU A 79 1.57 -8.87 -0.23
C LEU A 79 0.29 -8.88 0.57
N ILE A 80 -0.79 -8.48 -0.07
CA ILE A 80 -2.05 -8.25 0.61
C ILE A 80 -3.18 -9.07 0.02
N ARG A 81 -4.23 -9.19 0.78
CA ARG A 81 -5.50 -9.71 0.32
C ARG A 81 -6.54 -8.62 0.49
N ARG A 82 -7.33 -8.37 -0.55
CA ARG A 82 -8.48 -7.48 -0.44
C ARG A 82 -9.69 -8.36 -0.17
N VAL A 83 -10.29 -8.16 1.00
CA VAL A 83 -11.47 -8.92 1.38
C VAL A 83 -12.66 -7.99 1.26
N TRP A 84 -13.60 -8.34 0.40
CA TRP A 84 -14.77 -7.53 0.13
C TRP A 84 -15.96 -8.05 0.92
N HIS A 85 -16.68 -7.16 1.56
CA HIS A 85 -17.84 -7.48 2.36
C HIS A 85 -19.02 -6.63 1.93
N TRP A 86 -20.21 -7.21 1.98
CA TRP A 86 -21.42 -6.42 1.78
C TRP A 86 -21.65 -5.59 3.03
N GLU A 87 -21.81 -4.28 2.87
CA GLU A 87 -22.02 -3.40 4.01
C GLU A 87 -23.31 -3.72 4.75
N GLU A 88 -24.33 -4.14 4.00
CA GLU A 88 -25.65 -4.41 4.53
C GLU A 88 -25.65 -5.41 5.68
N ASP A 89 -24.94 -6.51 5.53
CA ASP A 89 -24.94 -7.57 6.53
C ASP A 89 -23.54 -8.07 6.91
N GLY A 90 -22.50 -7.46 6.34
CA GLY A 90 -21.14 -7.85 6.62
C GLY A 90 -20.70 -9.16 6.01
N SER A 91 -21.55 -9.79 5.20
CA SER A 91 -21.19 -11.09 4.63
C SER A 91 -20.10 -10.94 3.56
N HIS A 92 -19.33 -12.01 3.40
CA HIS A 92 -18.22 -12.03 2.46
C HIS A 92 -18.72 -12.01 1.02
N ALA A 93 -18.20 -11.08 0.24
CA ALA A 93 -18.54 -10.96 -1.18
C ALA A 93 -17.49 -11.62 -2.05
N SER A 94 -16.20 -11.25 -1.86
CA SER A 94 -15.11 -11.84 -2.63
C SER A 94 -13.78 -11.55 -1.94
N THR A 95 -12.73 -12.25 -2.41
CA THR A 95 -11.37 -12.02 -1.92
C THR A 95 -10.45 -12.11 -3.13
N ASP A 96 -9.52 -11.16 -3.23
CA ASP A 96 -8.49 -11.26 -4.25
C ASP A 96 -7.13 -10.92 -3.63
N GLU A 97 -6.08 -11.44 -4.25
CA GLU A 97 -4.71 -11.27 -3.77
C GLU A 97 -3.94 -10.38 -4.73
N MET A 98 -3.11 -9.51 -4.16
CA MET A 98 -2.29 -8.62 -4.97
C MET A 98 -1.15 -8.09 -4.11
N ALA A 99 -0.37 -7.19 -4.66
CA ALA A 99 0.69 -6.52 -3.92
C ALA A 99 0.47 -5.01 -3.98
N TRP A 100 0.85 -4.34 -2.89
CA TRP A 100 0.92 -2.90 -2.85
C TRP A 100 2.39 -2.53 -2.75
N VAL A 101 2.86 -1.72 -3.69
CA VAL A 101 4.26 -1.28 -3.75
C VAL A 101 4.34 0.12 -3.21
N PHE A 102 5.24 0.32 -2.22
CA PHE A 102 5.40 1.61 -1.56
C PHE A 102 6.80 2.14 -1.77
N GLU A 103 6.89 3.45 -1.92
CA GLU A 103 8.14 4.16 -1.82
C GLU A 103 8.04 5.05 -0.59
N LEU A 104 9.06 5.02 0.25
CA LEU A 104 9.04 5.73 1.53
C LEU A 104 10.05 6.87 1.52
N ARG A 105 9.74 7.93 2.27
CA ARG A 105 10.63 9.06 2.48
C ARG A 105 10.34 9.65 3.86
N ASP A 106 11.37 9.77 4.68
CA ASP A 106 11.25 10.33 6.04
C ASP A 106 10.18 9.62 6.87
N HIS A 107 10.14 8.29 6.78
CA HIS A 107 9.18 7.44 7.51
C HIS A 107 7.74 7.72 7.12
N ARG A 108 7.53 8.18 5.87
CA ARG A 108 6.21 8.43 5.34
C ARG A 108 6.07 7.81 3.96
N VAL A 109 4.84 7.58 3.56
CA VAL A 109 4.56 7.01 2.24
C VAL A 109 4.67 8.11 1.20
N ARG A 110 5.66 7.97 0.30
CA ARG A 110 5.90 8.91 -0.79
C ARG A 110 5.14 8.49 -2.05
N SER A 111 5.01 7.18 -2.28
CA SER A 111 4.19 6.69 -3.38
C SER A 111 3.60 5.33 -3.04
N TRP A 112 2.49 5.05 -3.67
CA TRP A 112 1.77 3.79 -3.52
C TRP A 112 1.29 3.36 -4.89
N ARG A 113 1.48 2.07 -5.20
CA ARG A 113 1.06 1.50 -6.48
C ARG A 113 0.53 0.09 -6.26
N PRO A 114 -0.69 -0.21 -6.74
CA PRO A 114 -1.17 -1.58 -6.70
C PRO A 114 -0.55 -2.40 -7.83
N CYS A 115 -0.35 -3.68 -7.58
CA CYS A 115 0.20 -4.59 -8.57
C CYS A 115 -0.52 -5.92 -8.43
N GLU A 116 -1.18 -6.37 -9.51
CA GLU A 116 -1.94 -7.61 -9.47
C GLU A 116 -1.03 -8.83 -9.39
N ASP A 117 0.17 -8.73 -9.94
CA ASP A 117 1.11 -9.83 -9.97
C ASP A 117 2.10 -9.68 -8.80
N ARG A 118 1.93 -10.53 -7.78
CA ARG A 118 2.78 -10.48 -6.59
C ARG A 118 4.25 -10.71 -6.92
N GLU A 119 4.53 -11.62 -7.84
CA GLU A 119 5.91 -11.89 -8.23
C GLU A 119 6.55 -10.71 -8.93
N ALA A 120 5.81 -10.08 -9.82
CA ALA A 120 6.31 -8.89 -10.51
C ALA A 120 6.62 -7.78 -9.51
N ALA A 121 5.76 -7.61 -8.50
CA ALA A 121 5.97 -6.60 -7.48
C ALA A 121 7.25 -6.89 -6.69
N LEU A 122 7.48 -8.14 -6.31
CA LEU A 122 8.68 -8.50 -5.56
C LEU A 122 9.94 -8.28 -6.38
N ARG A 123 9.86 -8.45 -7.69
CA ARG A 123 11.00 -8.22 -8.57
C ARG A 123 11.39 -6.74 -8.66
N THR A 124 10.53 -5.83 -8.22
CA THR A 124 10.88 -4.41 -8.20
C THR A 124 11.77 -4.04 -7.02
N MET A 125 11.90 -4.94 -6.05
CA MET A 125 12.74 -4.70 -4.88
C MET A 125 14.17 -5.12 -5.13
N ALA A 126 15.07 -4.52 -4.38
CA ALA A 126 16.49 -4.88 -4.41
C ALA A 126 17.00 -5.11 -5.82
N PRO A 127 16.87 -4.12 -6.70
CA PRO A 127 17.31 -4.29 -8.09
C PRO A 127 18.76 -4.75 -8.20
N GLU A 128 19.58 -4.44 -7.23
CA GLU A 128 20.99 -4.83 -7.24
C GLU A 128 21.16 -6.34 -7.18
N TRP A 129 20.33 -7.06 -6.45
CA TRP A 129 20.53 -8.51 -6.42
C TRP A 129 19.98 -9.19 -7.68
N ARG A 130 19.12 -8.53 -8.40
CA ARG A 130 18.71 -9.03 -9.72
C ARG A 130 19.85 -8.87 -10.72
N VAL A 131 20.62 -7.80 -10.57
CA VAL A 131 21.77 -7.55 -11.41
C VAL A 131 22.86 -8.57 -11.13
N ASP A 132 23.05 -8.91 -9.90
CA ASP A 132 24.05 -9.88 -9.50
C ASP A 132 23.81 -11.26 -10.09
N ASP A 133 22.66 -11.44 -10.40
CA ASP A 133 22.28 -12.69 -10.95
C ASP A 133 22.80 -12.86 -12.34
N PRO A 134 23.53 -12.92 -12.80
CA PRO A 134 23.93 -13.00 -13.78
C PRO A 134 24.55 -13.19 -14.27
N MET A 135 24.52 -12.98 -13.94
CA MET A 135 24.93 -12.93 -14.36
C MET A 135 25.21 -13.19 -14.66
N GLY A 136 24.99 -13.17 -14.34
CA GLY A 136 25.13 -13.22 -14.49
C GLY A 136 25.14 -12.91 -14.62
N SER A 137 25.16 -12.78 -14.44
CA SER A 137 25.14 -12.48 -14.63
C SER A 137 25.22 -12.52 -14.79
#